data_12bf09b0079be22f2c8d5efa2a6a2629
#
_entry.id   12bf09b0079be22f2c8d5efa2a6a2629
#
_cell.length_a   1.000
_cell.length_b   1.000
_cell.length_c   1.000
_cell.angle_alpha   90.00
_cell.angle_beta   90.00
_cell.angle_gamma   90.00
#
_symmetry.space_group_name_H-M   'P 1'
#
loop_
_entity.id
_entity.type
_entity.pdbx_description
1 polymer ?
#
loop_
_entity_poly.entity_id
_entity_poly.type
_entity_poly.pdbx_seq_one_letter_code
_entity_poly.pdbx_strand_id
1 'polypeptide(L)'
;MKLTGNENIDKHIKRGLGPMDKVNMDDYWSPHIPFLEYITEVGSEDDIKTMLEDNFGIDNLLEFGDGNDERVHVILAKHGYAHDKLASSDNPVVRAAVAESTDNPEQFLGDESSTVKLALIHRNVGLDQYANDNSIVVQQEVIKQGYNLDQFVKSESPIIRRAVAQQGYCLEELSRDDDVRVLEAVARTGYDAERFANHENQRVQYAACVAGACPEKYARHDDPKIRAAVAENGQCLDILQHDDSRSVLYEVMKHHYNLERFVNHPDDSVRESLVLRVFVSQNDELKNKFYPLMKDDSVPHIRNMIANDGYYLDQYVKDDESYVREAVAHNGYGLDILVHDTDEHVLMRVAEQGYGLELLKDHPSSLVRGMVAAQGYQPEVFVNDPSEEVVEVARPILAEQEWEREHDVTLTPDDLSFVDDLALEQ
;
A
#
# COMPACT_ATOMS: atom_id res chain seq x y z
N MET A 1 6.30 -28.41 -24.80
CA MET A 1 6.07 -26.96 -24.78
C MET A 1 7.15 -26.35 -23.90
N LYS A 2 7.96 -25.41 -24.39
CA LYS A 2 8.90 -24.69 -23.51
C LYS A 2 8.07 -23.68 -22.73
N LEU A 3 7.88 -23.92 -21.44
CA LEU A 3 7.25 -22.95 -20.53
C LEU A 3 8.21 -21.77 -20.32
N THR A 4 7.71 -20.65 -19.83
CA THR A 4 8.46 -19.40 -19.73
C THR A 4 9.61 -19.46 -18.71
N GLY A 5 9.62 -20.47 -17.83
CA GLY A 5 10.57 -20.59 -16.71
C GLY A 5 10.17 -19.77 -15.48
N ASN A 6 9.12 -18.96 -15.57
CA ASN A 6 8.53 -18.28 -14.43
C ASN A 6 7.37 -19.13 -13.89
N GLU A 7 7.49 -19.59 -12.64
CA GLU A 7 6.55 -20.53 -12.05
C GLU A 7 5.10 -20.00 -11.97
N ASN A 8 4.92 -18.71 -11.72
CA ASN A 8 3.61 -18.10 -11.64
C ASN A 8 2.94 -17.98 -13.03
N ILE A 9 3.69 -17.57 -14.04
CA ILE A 9 3.23 -17.47 -15.42
C ILE A 9 2.89 -18.86 -15.96
N ASP A 10 3.79 -19.84 -15.73
CA ASP A 10 3.60 -21.21 -16.15
C ASP A 10 2.38 -21.87 -15.49
N LYS A 11 2.14 -21.56 -14.20
CA LYS A 11 0.96 -22.01 -13.45
C LYS A 11 -0.33 -21.38 -13.98
N HIS A 12 -0.31 -20.08 -14.35
CA HIS A 12 -1.46 -19.40 -14.93
C HIS A 12 -1.79 -19.92 -16.35
N ILE A 13 -0.78 -20.10 -17.18
CA ILE A 13 -0.93 -20.72 -18.52
C ILE A 13 -1.54 -22.11 -18.39
N LYS A 14 -1.06 -22.94 -17.44
CA LYS A 14 -1.60 -24.29 -17.21
C LYS A 14 -3.07 -24.27 -16.74
N ARG A 15 -3.46 -23.29 -15.90
CA ARG A 15 -4.85 -23.13 -15.45
C ARG A 15 -5.79 -22.72 -16.58
N GLY A 16 -5.36 -21.81 -17.47
CA GLY A 16 -6.16 -21.35 -18.61
C GLY A 16 -6.36 -22.42 -19.71
N LEU A 17 -5.50 -23.44 -19.75
CA LEU A 17 -5.56 -24.50 -20.77
C LEU A 17 -6.60 -25.60 -20.51
N GLY A 18 -7.13 -25.72 -19.28
CA GLY A 18 -8.01 -26.84 -18.92
C GLY A 18 -7.33 -28.22 -19.07
N PRO A 19 -8.07 -29.34 -18.88
CA PRO A 19 -7.48 -30.67 -19.09
C PRO A 19 -7.10 -30.86 -20.56
N MET A 20 -5.82 -31.13 -20.81
CA MET A 20 -5.15 -31.16 -22.15
C MET A 20 -5.67 -32.22 -23.12
N ASP A 21 -6.64 -33.06 -22.75
CA ASP A 21 -7.02 -34.26 -23.51
C ASP A 21 -7.94 -34.02 -24.70
N LYS A 22 -8.31 -32.79 -25.04
CA LYS A 22 -9.31 -32.50 -26.10
C LYS A 22 -8.99 -31.37 -27.04
N VAL A 23 -7.81 -30.82 -27.11
CA VAL A 23 -7.48 -29.73 -28.04
C VAL A 23 -6.54 -30.27 -29.11
N ASN A 24 -7.06 -30.35 -30.32
CA ASN A 24 -6.29 -30.67 -31.54
C ASN A 24 -5.34 -29.50 -31.80
N MET A 25 -4.03 -29.73 -31.62
CA MET A 25 -2.95 -28.73 -31.48
C MET A 25 -2.62 -27.97 -32.81
N ASP A 26 -3.24 -28.29 -33.92
CA ASP A 26 -2.83 -27.78 -35.23
C ASP A 26 -3.65 -26.56 -35.74
N ASP A 27 -4.74 -26.20 -35.07
CA ASP A 27 -5.68 -25.22 -35.67
C ASP A 27 -6.02 -24.08 -34.75
N TYR A 28 -5.42 -23.32 -34.08
CA TYR A 28 -5.88 -22.10 -33.37
C TYR A 28 -5.22 -21.82 -32.01
N TRP A 29 -3.98 -22.12 -31.79
CA TRP A 29 -3.46 -21.76 -30.47
C TRP A 29 -2.31 -20.77 -30.53
N SER A 30 -2.60 -19.51 -30.21
CA SER A 30 -1.58 -18.55 -29.83
C SER A 30 -1.34 -18.69 -28.31
N PRO A 31 -0.18 -19.18 -27.86
CA PRO A 31 0.17 -19.25 -26.44
C PRO A 31 0.19 -17.88 -25.76
N HIS A 32 -0.05 -16.82 -26.50
CA HIS A 32 -0.01 -15.43 -26.10
C HIS A 32 -1.28 -14.97 -25.38
N ILE A 33 -2.47 -15.54 -25.66
CA ILE A 33 -3.75 -15.08 -25.10
C ILE A 33 -3.83 -15.25 -23.58
N PRO A 34 -3.58 -16.44 -22.99
CA PRO A 34 -3.60 -16.61 -21.54
C PRO A 34 -2.54 -15.81 -20.81
N PHE A 35 -1.45 -15.50 -21.50
CA PHE A 35 -0.37 -14.69 -20.96
C PHE A 35 -0.72 -13.20 -20.93
N LEU A 36 -1.37 -12.71 -21.97
CA LEU A 36 -1.81 -11.31 -22.05
C LEU A 36 -2.96 -11.05 -21.06
N GLU A 37 -3.86 -12.02 -20.88
CA GLU A 37 -4.87 -11.98 -19.83
C GLU A 37 -4.19 -11.92 -18.45
N TYR A 38 -3.16 -12.73 -18.20
CA TYR A 38 -2.42 -12.68 -16.95
C TYR A 38 -1.72 -11.33 -16.71
N ILE A 39 -1.06 -10.76 -17.73
CA ILE A 39 -0.39 -9.45 -17.63
C ILE A 39 -1.39 -8.33 -17.38
N THR A 40 -2.54 -8.36 -18.04
CA THR A 40 -3.57 -7.34 -17.88
C THR A 40 -4.26 -7.38 -16.51
N GLU A 41 -4.42 -8.57 -15.94
CA GLU A 41 -5.14 -8.76 -14.68
C GLU A 41 -4.23 -8.78 -13.44
N VAL A 42 -3.08 -9.45 -13.50
CA VAL A 42 -2.29 -9.80 -12.31
C VAL A 42 -0.79 -9.57 -12.46
N GLY A 43 -0.28 -9.43 -13.70
CA GLY A 43 1.15 -9.44 -13.99
C GLY A 43 1.91 -8.28 -13.37
N SER A 44 3.05 -8.58 -12.72
CA SER A 44 4.00 -7.58 -12.23
C SER A 44 4.90 -7.07 -13.37
N GLU A 45 5.53 -5.90 -13.16
CA GLU A 45 6.53 -5.34 -14.08
C GLU A 45 7.72 -6.29 -14.31
N ASP A 46 8.09 -7.08 -13.29
CA ASP A 46 9.16 -8.08 -13.36
C ASP A 46 8.78 -9.30 -14.20
N ASP A 47 7.51 -9.72 -14.22
CA ASP A 47 7.03 -10.82 -15.08
C ASP A 47 7.16 -10.45 -16.55
N ILE A 48 6.82 -9.21 -16.90
CA ILE A 48 6.94 -8.68 -18.26
C ILE A 48 8.39 -8.57 -18.67
N LYS A 49 9.27 -8.09 -17.78
CA LYS A 49 10.70 -7.99 -18.01
C LYS A 49 11.32 -9.37 -18.30
N THR A 50 10.99 -10.38 -17.50
CA THR A 50 11.50 -11.76 -17.69
C THR A 50 11.14 -12.29 -19.07
N MET A 51 9.94 -11.99 -19.58
CA MET A 51 9.51 -12.42 -20.90
C MET A 51 10.17 -11.66 -22.04
N LEU A 52 10.41 -10.36 -21.86
CA LEU A 52 11.12 -9.55 -22.84
C LEU A 52 12.59 -10.01 -22.99
N GLU A 53 13.22 -10.42 -21.88
CA GLU A 53 14.58 -10.99 -21.88
C GLU A 53 14.65 -12.35 -22.62
N ASP A 54 13.56 -13.13 -22.59
CA ASP A 54 13.46 -14.43 -23.29
C ASP A 54 13.08 -14.32 -24.78
N ASN A 55 13.06 -13.12 -25.35
CA ASN A 55 12.70 -12.84 -26.77
C ASN A 55 11.29 -13.30 -27.16
N PHE A 56 10.34 -13.26 -26.27
CA PHE A 56 8.96 -13.68 -26.52
C PHE A 56 8.22 -12.59 -27.28
N GLY A 57 8.32 -12.62 -28.60
CA GLY A 57 7.41 -11.96 -29.55
C GLY A 57 6.98 -10.51 -29.25
N ILE A 58 7.92 -9.56 -29.11
CA ILE A 58 7.60 -8.12 -28.94
C ILE A 58 6.61 -7.65 -30.02
N ASP A 59 6.75 -8.12 -31.26
CA ASP A 59 5.85 -7.78 -32.36
C ASP A 59 4.40 -8.25 -32.07
N ASN A 60 4.23 -9.42 -31.46
CA ASN A 60 2.92 -9.90 -31.06
C ASN A 60 2.32 -9.09 -29.91
N LEU A 61 3.15 -8.61 -28.96
CA LEU A 61 2.70 -7.73 -27.87
C LEU A 61 2.26 -6.35 -28.38
N LEU A 62 2.84 -5.88 -29.50
CA LEU A 62 2.46 -4.64 -30.15
C LEU A 62 1.16 -4.74 -30.98
N GLU A 63 0.88 -5.94 -31.53
CA GLU A 63 -0.31 -6.22 -32.33
C GLU A 63 -1.50 -6.64 -31.46
N PHE A 64 -1.24 -7.08 -30.22
CA PHE A 64 -2.26 -7.57 -29.33
C PHE A 64 -3.00 -6.40 -28.65
N GLY A 65 -4.27 -6.51 -28.66
CA GLY A 65 -5.22 -5.52 -28.19
C GLY A 65 -5.60 -4.55 -29.33
N ASP A 66 -6.88 -4.33 -29.51
CA ASP A 66 -7.47 -3.34 -30.45
C ASP A 66 -7.05 -1.89 -30.09
N GLY A 67 -5.77 -1.65 -29.85
CA GLY A 67 -5.18 -0.37 -29.48
C GLY A 67 -5.45 0.08 -28.03
N ASN A 68 -5.98 -0.77 -27.15
CA ASN A 68 -6.47 -0.39 -25.83
C ASN A 68 -5.67 -0.92 -24.64
N ASP A 69 -4.67 -1.77 -24.80
CA ASP A 69 -3.85 -2.17 -23.64
C ASP A 69 -2.65 -1.23 -23.45
N GLU A 70 -2.97 -0.03 -22.97
CA GLU A 70 -2.02 1.04 -22.64
C GLU A 70 -0.90 0.56 -21.73
N ARG A 71 -1.18 -0.39 -20.84
CA ARG A 71 -0.21 -0.88 -19.85
C ARG A 71 0.96 -1.61 -20.50
N VAL A 72 0.66 -2.50 -21.44
CA VAL A 72 1.70 -3.26 -22.17
C VAL A 72 2.60 -2.31 -22.96
N HIS A 73 2.01 -1.38 -23.73
CA HIS A 73 2.77 -0.41 -24.51
C HIS A 73 3.64 0.51 -23.63
N VAL A 74 3.13 0.94 -22.47
CA VAL A 74 3.87 1.75 -21.50
C VAL A 74 5.07 0.97 -20.95
N ILE A 75 4.89 -0.31 -20.63
CA ILE A 75 5.97 -1.15 -20.09
C ILE A 75 7.03 -1.40 -21.18
N LEU A 76 6.63 -1.74 -22.40
CA LEU A 76 7.54 -1.89 -23.53
C LEU A 76 8.38 -0.61 -23.73
N ALA A 77 7.72 0.55 -23.73
CA ALA A 77 8.38 1.84 -23.88
C ALA A 77 9.41 2.10 -22.74
N LYS A 78 9.03 1.89 -21.50
CA LYS A 78 9.91 2.08 -20.33
C LYS A 78 11.17 1.23 -20.38
N HIS A 79 11.06 0.02 -20.92
CA HIS A 79 12.20 -0.90 -21.04
C HIS A 79 12.97 -0.75 -22.37
N GLY A 80 12.68 0.28 -23.16
CA GLY A 80 13.44 0.59 -24.38
C GLY A 80 13.03 -0.20 -25.62
N TYR A 81 11.90 -0.91 -25.57
CA TYR A 81 11.44 -1.71 -26.70
C TYR A 81 10.49 -0.93 -27.63
N ALA A 82 10.63 -1.17 -28.92
CA ALA A 82 9.74 -0.66 -29.97
C ALA A 82 9.51 0.88 -29.97
N HIS A 83 10.49 1.65 -29.52
CA HIS A 83 10.40 3.11 -29.44
C HIS A 83 10.02 3.77 -30.78
N ASP A 84 10.50 3.23 -31.91
CA ASP A 84 10.20 3.71 -33.26
C ASP A 84 8.72 3.60 -33.62
N LYS A 85 8.04 2.56 -33.13
CA LYS A 85 6.60 2.36 -33.32
C LYS A 85 5.77 3.12 -32.27
N LEU A 86 6.17 3.05 -31.01
CA LEU A 86 5.43 3.62 -29.86
C LEU A 86 5.55 5.16 -29.78
N ALA A 87 6.58 5.76 -30.36
CA ALA A 87 6.75 7.21 -30.39
C ALA A 87 5.60 7.96 -31.09
N SER A 88 4.89 7.30 -32.01
CA SER A 88 3.75 7.86 -32.74
C SER A 88 2.40 7.36 -32.23
N SER A 89 2.35 6.74 -31.06
CA SER A 89 1.10 6.26 -30.46
C SER A 89 0.09 7.40 -30.28
N ASP A 90 -1.18 7.15 -30.54
CA ASP A 90 -2.26 8.11 -30.25
C ASP A 90 -2.38 8.41 -28.75
N ASN A 91 -1.96 7.47 -27.90
CA ASN A 91 -2.01 7.60 -26.47
C ASN A 91 -0.82 8.43 -25.95
N PRO A 92 -1.05 9.59 -25.30
CA PRO A 92 0.03 10.43 -24.78
C PRO A 92 0.81 9.79 -23.61
N VAL A 93 0.21 8.82 -22.89
CA VAL A 93 0.92 8.11 -21.80
C VAL A 93 2.00 7.20 -22.36
N VAL A 94 1.71 6.53 -23.48
CA VAL A 94 2.69 5.71 -24.20
C VAL A 94 3.81 6.59 -24.77
N ARG A 95 3.47 7.71 -25.44
CA ARG A 95 4.48 8.64 -25.95
C ARG A 95 5.35 9.24 -24.84
N ALA A 96 4.76 9.53 -23.67
CA ALA A 96 5.50 10.01 -22.52
C ALA A 96 6.50 8.95 -22.00
N ALA A 97 6.09 7.69 -21.92
CA ALA A 97 6.96 6.59 -21.52
C ALA A 97 8.15 6.41 -22.50
N VAL A 98 7.91 6.59 -23.81
CA VAL A 98 8.98 6.62 -24.81
C VAL A 98 9.87 7.84 -24.57
N ALA A 99 9.30 9.05 -24.34
CA ALA A 99 10.06 10.26 -24.10
C ALA A 99 10.96 10.16 -22.85
N GLU A 100 10.52 9.42 -21.82
CA GLU A 100 11.29 9.17 -20.59
C GLU A 100 12.48 8.23 -20.81
N SER A 101 12.37 7.27 -21.73
CA SER A 101 13.33 6.16 -21.87
C SER A 101 14.21 6.21 -23.13
N THR A 102 13.82 6.99 -24.14
CA THR A 102 14.56 7.09 -25.42
C THR A 102 15.88 7.86 -25.32
N ASP A 103 16.85 7.55 -26.19
CA ASP A 103 18.10 8.32 -26.33
C ASP A 103 17.90 9.67 -27.05
N ASN A 104 16.78 9.84 -27.75
CA ASN A 104 16.44 11.06 -28.49
C ASN A 104 15.11 11.68 -28.03
N PRO A 105 15.04 12.25 -26.81
CA PRO A 105 13.81 12.85 -26.29
C PRO A 105 13.38 14.12 -27.04
N GLU A 106 14.30 14.82 -27.68
CA GLU A 106 14.04 16.06 -28.42
C GLU A 106 13.01 15.91 -29.55
N GLN A 107 12.82 14.70 -30.07
CA GLN A 107 11.81 14.43 -31.08
C GLN A 107 10.38 14.73 -30.61
N PHE A 108 10.15 14.79 -29.29
CA PHE A 108 8.84 15.08 -28.69
C PHE A 108 8.63 16.55 -28.31
N LEU A 109 9.58 17.46 -28.58
CA LEU A 109 9.46 18.88 -28.19
C LEU A 109 8.21 19.57 -28.75
N GLY A 110 7.64 19.07 -29.85
CA GLY A 110 6.41 19.59 -30.46
C GLY A 110 5.12 18.93 -29.96
N ASP A 111 5.20 17.98 -29.01
CA ASP A 111 3.99 17.29 -28.52
C ASP A 111 3.09 18.23 -27.71
N GLU A 112 1.79 18.25 -28.00
CA GLU A 112 0.83 19.11 -27.34
C GLU A 112 0.42 18.62 -25.95
N SER A 113 0.59 17.31 -25.68
CA SER A 113 0.19 16.69 -24.41
C SER A 113 1.04 17.17 -23.25
N SER A 114 0.37 17.65 -22.18
CA SER A 114 1.05 17.98 -20.93
C SER A 114 1.80 16.79 -20.34
N THR A 115 1.29 15.56 -20.49
CA THR A 115 1.94 14.35 -20.00
C THR A 115 3.31 14.12 -20.64
N VAL A 116 3.40 14.30 -21.96
CA VAL A 116 4.67 14.19 -22.70
C VAL A 116 5.62 15.34 -22.34
N LYS A 117 5.09 16.57 -22.23
CA LYS A 117 5.89 17.73 -21.79
C LYS A 117 6.50 17.52 -20.41
N LEU A 118 5.74 16.96 -19.46
CA LEU A 118 6.24 16.64 -18.12
C LEU A 118 7.38 15.62 -18.18
N ALA A 119 7.24 14.57 -19.00
CA ALA A 119 8.30 13.58 -19.21
C ALA A 119 9.60 14.22 -19.71
N LEU A 120 9.50 15.17 -20.65
CA LEU A 120 10.66 15.91 -21.16
C LEU A 120 11.28 16.84 -20.11
N ILE A 121 10.46 17.52 -19.31
CA ILE A 121 10.91 18.38 -18.20
C ILE A 121 11.70 17.58 -17.18
N HIS A 122 11.23 16.38 -16.79
CA HIS A 122 11.95 15.49 -15.87
C HIS A 122 13.34 15.10 -16.39
N ARG A 123 13.51 15.08 -17.70
CA ARG A 123 14.81 14.86 -18.35
C ARG A 123 15.59 16.14 -18.65
N ASN A 124 15.13 17.29 -18.18
CA ASN A 124 15.70 18.63 -18.45
C ASN A 124 15.74 18.99 -19.94
N VAL A 125 14.78 18.51 -20.72
CA VAL A 125 14.68 18.79 -22.16
C VAL A 125 13.59 19.83 -22.42
N GLY A 126 13.91 20.87 -23.21
CA GLY A 126 12.96 21.90 -23.63
C GLY A 126 12.53 22.89 -22.57
N LEU A 127 13.28 23.04 -21.46
CA LEU A 127 12.89 23.90 -20.34
C LEU A 127 12.63 25.35 -20.73
N ASP A 128 13.43 25.92 -21.66
CA ASP A 128 13.22 27.30 -22.21
C ASP A 128 11.83 27.43 -22.85
N GLN A 129 11.44 26.45 -23.63
CA GLN A 129 10.14 26.43 -24.31
C GLN A 129 8.99 26.30 -23.30
N TYR A 130 9.13 25.35 -22.36
CA TYR A 130 8.07 25.01 -21.40
C TYR A 130 7.94 26.04 -20.27
N ALA A 131 8.95 26.82 -20.01
CA ALA A 131 8.87 27.97 -19.11
C ALA A 131 7.82 29.00 -19.59
N ASN A 132 7.54 29.06 -20.89
CA ASN A 132 6.54 29.94 -21.51
C ASN A 132 5.27 29.19 -21.96
N ASP A 133 5.06 27.94 -21.51
CA ASP A 133 3.88 27.15 -21.84
C ASP A 133 2.61 27.76 -21.21
N ASN A 134 1.48 27.66 -21.93
CA ASN A 134 0.20 28.16 -21.40
C ASN A 134 -0.37 27.33 -20.24
N SER A 135 0.12 26.10 -20.05
CA SER A 135 -0.32 25.21 -18.98
C SER A 135 0.39 25.55 -17.66
N ILE A 136 -0.41 25.93 -16.66
CA ILE A 136 0.11 26.15 -15.28
C ILE A 136 0.83 24.90 -14.73
N VAL A 137 0.35 23.72 -15.06
CA VAL A 137 0.96 22.45 -14.60
C VAL A 137 2.35 22.27 -15.20
N VAL A 138 2.54 22.59 -16.48
CA VAL A 138 3.84 22.54 -17.17
C VAL A 138 4.78 23.56 -16.57
N GLN A 139 4.35 24.83 -16.38
CA GLN A 139 5.16 25.86 -15.74
C GLN A 139 5.57 25.49 -14.31
N GLN A 140 4.65 24.92 -13.52
CA GLN A 140 4.96 24.47 -12.16
C GLN A 140 6.05 23.38 -12.15
N GLU A 141 6.04 22.49 -13.13
CA GLU A 141 7.06 21.45 -13.20
C GLU A 141 8.43 22.02 -13.57
N VAL A 142 8.49 23.01 -14.50
CA VAL A 142 9.72 23.75 -14.79
C VAL A 142 10.27 24.46 -13.55
N ILE A 143 9.38 25.07 -12.74
CA ILE A 143 9.75 25.71 -11.46
C ILE A 143 10.32 24.70 -10.48
N LYS A 144 9.76 23.48 -10.38
CA LYS A 144 10.28 22.42 -9.51
C LYS A 144 11.68 21.97 -9.92
N GLN A 145 12.02 22.03 -11.21
CA GLN A 145 13.38 21.80 -11.70
C GLN A 145 14.34 22.97 -11.39
N GLY A 146 13.83 24.05 -10.78
CA GLY A 146 14.64 25.22 -10.44
C GLY A 146 15.06 26.06 -11.64
N TYR A 147 14.43 25.87 -12.80
CA TYR A 147 14.85 26.54 -14.04
C TYR A 147 14.26 27.95 -14.17
N ASN A 148 15.14 28.96 -14.39
CA ASN A 148 14.80 30.34 -14.71
C ASN A 148 13.72 30.97 -13.81
N LEU A 149 13.85 30.81 -12.50
CA LEU A 149 12.82 31.17 -11.50
C LEU A 149 12.47 32.66 -11.53
N ASP A 150 13.43 33.53 -11.93
CA ASP A 150 13.24 34.99 -11.99
C ASP A 150 12.02 35.41 -12.81
N GLN A 151 11.77 34.74 -13.94
CA GLN A 151 10.63 35.08 -14.79
C GLN A 151 9.27 34.81 -14.15
N PHE A 152 9.23 33.88 -13.19
CA PHE A 152 7.99 33.45 -12.54
C PHE A 152 7.65 34.28 -11.28
N VAL A 153 8.61 34.98 -10.68
CA VAL A 153 8.41 35.78 -9.45
C VAL A 153 7.28 36.79 -9.61
N LYS A 154 7.18 37.40 -10.79
CA LYS A 154 6.15 38.42 -11.12
C LYS A 154 5.01 37.90 -11.97
N SER A 155 4.80 36.59 -12.00
CA SER A 155 3.68 35.99 -12.75
C SER A 155 2.35 36.56 -12.27
N GLU A 156 1.43 36.83 -13.18
CA GLU A 156 0.06 37.24 -12.83
C GLU A 156 -0.67 36.15 -12.01
N SER A 157 -0.30 34.87 -12.22
CA SER A 157 -0.90 33.73 -11.51
C SER A 157 -0.31 33.56 -10.11
N PRO A 158 -1.09 33.71 -9.04
CA PRO A 158 -0.63 33.43 -7.68
C PRO A 158 -0.19 31.96 -7.48
N ILE A 159 -0.71 31.05 -8.30
CA ILE A 159 -0.32 29.62 -8.25
C ILE A 159 1.13 29.47 -8.68
N ILE A 160 1.56 30.21 -9.66
CA ILE A 160 2.94 30.21 -10.15
C ILE A 160 3.87 30.87 -9.12
N ARG A 161 3.52 32.08 -8.61
CA ARG A 161 4.30 32.74 -7.57
C ARG A 161 4.44 31.90 -6.30
N ARG A 162 3.35 31.20 -5.92
CA ARG A 162 3.38 30.22 -4.82
C ARG A 162 4.38 29.08 -5.08
N ALA A 163 4.42 28.55 -6.30
CA ALA A 163 5.37 27.50 -6.66
C ALA A 163 6.82 27.97 -6.54
N VAL A 164 7.10 29.23 -6.92
CA VAL A 164 8.42 29.86 -6.74
C VAL A 164 8.77 29.99 -5.25
N ALA A 165 7.81 30.45 -4.42
CA ALA A 165 7.99 30.55 -2.97
C ALA A 165 8.30 29.17 -2.33
N GLN A 166 7.68 28.10 -2.81
CA GLN A 166 7.91 26.73 -2.35
C GLN A 166 9.33 26.23 -2.68
N GLN A 167 9.98 26.79 -3.70
CA GLN A 167 11.41 26.56 -4.01
C GLN A 167 12.36 27.38 -3.13
N GLY A 168 11.84 28.21 -2.24
CA GLY A 168 12.66 29.08 -1.42
C GLY A 168 13.28 30.26 -2.17
N TYR A 169 12.78 30.58 -3.36
CA TYR A 169 13.38 31.60 -4.24
C TYR A 169 12.69 32.96 -4.09
N CYS A 170 13.45 34.05 -4.10
CA CYS A 170 12.98 35.46 -4.00
C CYS A 170 11.99 35.68 -2.83
N LEU A 171 12.23 35.07 -1.69
CA LEU A 171 11.32 35.10 -0.53
C LEU A 171 11.11 36.52 0.01
N GLU A 172 12.10 37.41 -0.08
CA GLU A 172 11.97 38.83 0.32
C GLU A 172 10.89 39.54 -0.50
N GLU A 173 10.86 39.38 -1.81
CA GLU A 173 9.88 39.98 -2.71
C GLU A 173 8.50 39.33 -2.47
N LEU A 174 8.45 37.99 -2.50
CA LEU A 174 7.21 37.22 -2.32
C LEU A 174 6.61 37.33 -0.91
N SER A 175 7.40 37.73 0.09
CA SER A 175 6.90 38.03 1.44
C SER A 175 5.95 39.23 1.52
N ARG A 176 5.89 40.02 0.46
CA ARG A 176 5.02 41.20 0.33
C ARG A 176 3.89 40.98 -0.67
N ASP A 177 3.65 39.76 -1.06
CA ASP A 177 2.60 39.37 -2.01
C ASP A 177 1.20 39.63 -1.42
N ASP A 178 0.26 40.01 -2.27
CA ASP A 178 -1.13 40.24 -1.85
C ASP A 178 -1.93 38.94 -1.71
N ASP A 179 -1.47 37.83 -2.28
CA ASP A 179 -2.17 36.56 -2.23
C ASP A 179 -1.76 35.73 -1.00
N VAL A 180 -2.74 35.40 -0.17
CA VAL A 180 -2.53 34.62 1.07
C VAL A 180 -1.85 33.27 0.82
N ARG A 181 -2.09 32.62 -0.32
CA ARG A 181 -1.48 31.32 -0.66
C ARG A 181 0.01 31.45 -0.94
N VAL A 182 0.45 32.60 -1.46
CA VAL A 182 1.88 32.91 -1.67
C VAL A 182 2.53 33.17 -0.32
N LEU A 183 1.90 34.03 0.52
CA LEU A 183 2.39 34.33 1.88
C LEU A 183 2.46 33.04 2.75
N GLU A 184 1.47 32.16 2.65
CA GLU A 184 1.48 30.86 3.32
C GLU A 184 2.70 30.03 2.87
N ALA A 185 3.02 30.00 1.57
CA ALA A 185 4.17 29.26 1.07
C ALA A 185 5.49 29.86 1.57
N VAL A 186 5.62 31.20 1.56
CA VAL A 186 6.79 31.88 2.13
C VAL A 186 6.93 31.59 3.62
N ALA A 187 5.84 31.68 4.39
CA ALA A 187 5.86 31.39 5.84
C ALA A 187 6.31 29.96 6.15
N ARG A 188 5.91 28.96 5.33
CA ARG A 188 6.32 27.56 5.46
C ARG A 188 7.82 27.33 5.27
N THR A 189 8.53 28.23 4.56
CA THR A 189 9.98 28.13 4.43
C THR A 189 10.74 28.55 5.68
N GLY A 190 10.05 29.15 6.66
CA GLY A 190 10.67 29.76 7.83
C GLY A 190 11.22 31.17 7.60
N TYR A 191 11.09 31.71 6.39
CA TYR A 191 11.52 33.08 6.09
C TYR A 191 10.66 34.10 6.87
N ASP A 192 11.30 35.05 7.56
CA ASP A 192 10.66 36.09 8.36
C ASP A 192 9.54 35.55 9.29
N ALA A 193 9.83 34.41 9.90
CA ALA A 193 8.86 33.61 10.63
C ALA A 193 8.17 34.39 11.76
N GLU A 194 8.89 35.30 12.45
CA GLU A 194 8.31 36.13 13.54
C GLU A 194 7.24 37.11 13.00
N ARG A 195 7.45 37.70 11.82
CA ARG A 195 6.47 38.57 11.19
C ARG A 195 5.22 37.79 10.81
N PHE A 196 5.39 36.62 10.18
CA PHE A 196 4.26 35.78 9.78
C PHE A 196 3.54 35.15 10.98
N ALA A 197 4.23 34.93 12.08
CA ALA A 197 3.62 34.54 13.36
C ALA A 197 2.63 35.58 13.91
N ASN A 198 2.71 36.83 13.48
CA ASN A 198 1.83 37.90 13.87
C ASN A 198 0.92 38.37 12.74
N HIS A 199 0.83 37.63 11.65
CA HIS A 199 0.01 37.95 10.48
C HIS A 199 -1.49 37.85 10.84
N GLU A 200 -2.33 38.71 10.26
CA GLU A 200 -3.79 38.73 10.51
C GLU A 200 -4.50 37.45 10.03
N ASN A 201 -3.98 36.79 9.01
CA ASN A 201 -4.56 35.58 8.44
C ASN A 201 -4.05 34.33 9.15
N GLN A 202 -4.97 33.54 9.74
CA GLN A 202 -4.65 32.31 10.49
C GLN A 202 -3.91 31.25 9.68
N ARG A 203 -4.14 31.15 8.36
CA ARG A 203 -3.41 30.18 7.51
C ARG A 203 -1.93 30.51 7.43
N VAL A 204 -1.61 31.80 7.36
CA VAL A 204 -0.22 32.29 7.35
C VAL A 204 0.44 32.07 8.72
N GLN A 205 -0.29 32.37 9.81
CA GLN A 205 0.17 32.07 11.18
C GLN A 205 0.45 30.58 11.36
N TYR A 206 -0.46 29.71 10.91
CA TYR A 206 -0.30 28.26 10.97
C TYR A 206 0.93 27.81 10.20
N ALA A 207 1.13 28.35 9.00
CA ALA A 207 2.31 28.06 8.17
C ALA A 207 3.62 28.44 8.86
N ALA A 208 3.67 29.60 9.51
CA ALA A 208 4.81 30.04 10.30
C ALA A 208 5.06 29.14 11.52
N CYS A 209 3.99 28.70 12.18
CA CYS A 209 4.06 27.76 13.30
C CYS A 209 4.64 26.40 12.87
N VAL A 210 4.17 25.85 11.74
CA VAL A 210 4.69 24.61 11.15
C VAL A 210 6.18 24.74 10.82
N ALA A 211 6.63 25.93 10.45
CA ALA A 211 8.05 26.25 10.25
C ALA A 211 8.85 26.42 11.57
N GLY A 212 8.19 26.25 12.72
CA GLY A 212 8.84 26.33 14.04
C GLY A 212 8.95 27.73 14.65
N ALA A 213 8.17 28.71 14.14
CA ALA A 213 8.18 30.08 14.66
C ALA A 213 7.47 30.22 16.01
N CYS A 214 8.05 30.99 16.94
CA CYS A 214 7.42 31.43 18.20
C CYS A 214 6.67 30.33 18.98
N PRO A 215 7.32 29.19 19.30
CA PRO A 215 6.62 28.01 19.84
C PRO A 215 5.90 28.30 21.16
N GLU A 216 6.46 29.11 22.07
CA GLU A 216 5.85 29.44 23.36
C GLU A 216 4.54 30.23 23.21
N LYS A 217 4.45 31.08 22.18
CA LYS A 217 3.24 31.83 21.85
C LYS A 217 2.17 30.86 21.32
N TYR A 218 2.55 29.99 20.42
CA TYR A 218 1.61 29.09 19.75
C TYR A 218 1.19 27.88 20.59
N ALA A 219 2.02 27.45 21.54
CA ALA A 219 1.65 26.42 22.52
C ALA A 219 0.43 26.81 23.39
N ARG A 220 0.06 28.09 23.39
CA ARG A 220 -1.10 28.63 24.15
C ARG A 220 -2.15 29.25 23.21
N HIS A 221 -2.10 28.95 21.93
CA HIS A 221 -3.04 29.51 20.96
C HIS A 221 -4.44 28.89 21.11
N ASP A 222 -5.51 29.67 20.88
CA ASP A 222 -6.90 29.22 21.03
C ASP A 222 -7.23 28.05 20.08
N ASP A 223 -6.69 28.05 18.84
CA ASP A 223 -6.90 26.98 17.87
C ASP A 223 -6.01 25.77 18.18
N PRO A 224 -6.61 24.59 18.47
CA PRO A 224 -5.85 23.37 18.77
C PRO A 224 -5.01 22.87 17.58
N LYS A 225 -5.37 23.21 16.35
CA LYS A 225 -4.54 22.85 15.16
C LYS A 225 -3.19 23.55 15.19
N ILE A 226 -3.15 24.79 15.65
CA ILE A 226 -1.92 25.56 15.80
C ILE A 226 -1.08 24.96 16.95
N ARG A 227 -1.70 24.63 18.08
CA ARG A 227 -0.99 23.96 19.18
C ARG A 227 -0.47 22.58 18.79
N ALA A 228 -1.24 21.81 18.00
CA ALA A 228 -0.80 20.53 17.47
C ALA A 228 0.42 20.65 16.56
N ALA A 229 0.50 21.68 15.72
CA ALA A 229 1.66 21.96 14.89
C ALA A 229 2.93 22.28 15.70
N VAL A 230 2.80 22.92 16.86
CA VAL A 230 3.94 23.11 17.81
C VAL A 230 4.40 21.76 18.36
N ALA A 231 3.45 20.91 18.76
CA ALA A 231 3.76 19.58 19.26
C ALA A 231 4.38 18.69 18.17
N GLU A 232 3.89 18.75 16.92
CA GLU A 232 4.43 18.03 15.77
C GLU A 232 5.90 18.34 15.53
N ASN A 233 6.32 19.60 15.77
CA ASN A 233 7.72 20.01 15.70
C ASN A 233 8.55 19.59 16.95
N GLY A 234 7.96 18.89 17.89
CA GLY A 234 8.64 18.48 19.14
C GLY A 234 8.91 19.64 20.12
N GLN A 235 8.22 20.78 19.96
CA GLN A 235 8.43 21.98 20.74
C GLN A 235 7.38 22.14 21.85
N CYS A 236 7.77 22.74 22.99
CA CYS A 236 6.89 23.01 24.13
C CYS A 236 6.09 21.80 24.63
N LEU A 237 6.65 20.59 24.51
CA LEU A 237 5.99 19.35 24.92
C LEU A 237 5.66 19.31 26.42
N ASP A 238 6.44 20.00 27.24
CA ASP A 238 6.23 20.18 28.67
C ASP A 238 4.93 20.95 28.97
N ILE A 239 4.55 21.89 28.11
CA ILE A 239 3.28 22.62 28.19
C ILE A 239 2.14 21.78 27.57
N LEU A 240 2.37 21.28 26.34
CA LEU A 240 1.35 20.65 25.49
C LEU A 240 0.90 19.27 25.97
N GLN A 241 1.70 18.58 26.81
CA GLN A 241 1.26 17.34 27.47
C GLN A 241 0.05 17.53 28.42
N HIS A 242 -0.35 18.78 28.70
CA HIS A 242 -1.49 19.13 29.53
C HIS A 242 -2.66 19.70 28.72
N ASP A 243 -2.60 19.61 27.39
CA ASP A 243 -3.61 20.15 26.51
C ASP A 243 -4.94 19.37 26.61
N ASP A 244 -6.04 20.08 26.43
CA ASP A 244 -7.37 19.47 26.43
C ASP A 244 -7.72 18.81 25.08
N SER A 245 -6.99 19.14 24.04
CA SER A 245 -7.23 18.62 22.69
C SER A 245 -6.52 17.30 22.43
N ARG A 246 -7.30 16.27 22.13
CA ARG A 246 -6.75 14.95 21.76
C ARG A 246 -5.74 15.02 20.61
N SER A 247 -5.97 15.88 19.61
CA SER A 247 -5.05 16.03 18.49
C SER A 247 -3.68 16.56 18.91
N VAL A 248 -3.64 17.43 19.90
CA VAL A 248 -2.38 17.96 20.49
C VAL A 248 -1.68 16.88 21.29
N LEU A 249 -2.41 16.17 22.15
CA LEU A 249 -1.84 15.07 22.95
C LEU A 249 -1.30 13.94 22.08
N TYR A 250 -1.97 13.65 20.96
CA TYR A 250 -1.50 12.66 19.98
C TYR A 250 -0.13 13.05 19.40
N GLU A 251 0.05 14.33 19.02
CA GLU A 251 1.36 14.80 18.54
C GLU A 251 2.44 14.73 19.62
N VAL A 252 2.10 15.08 20.88
CA VAL A 252 3.03 14.93 22.03
C VAL A 252 3.47 13.47 22.19
N MET A 253 2.54 12.51 22.08
CA MET A 253 2.83 11.09 22.20
C MET A 253 3.74 10.57 21.08
N LYS A 254 3.67 11.15 19.87
CA LYS A 254 4.58 10.79 18.75
C LYS A 254 6.06 11.00 19.10
N HIS A 255 6.35 11.99 19.94
CA HIS A 255 7.71 12.27 20.41
C HIS A 255 8.13 11.41 21.62
N HIS A 256 7.31 10.43 22.01
CA HIS A 256 7.53 9.58 23.19
C HIS A 256 7.74 10.39 24.49
N TYR A 257 7.17 11.59 24.56
CA TYR A 257 7.34 12.49 25.68
C TYR A 257 6.36 12.17 26.79
N ASN A 258 6.87 11.80 27.97
CA ASN A 258 6.13 11.56 29.23
C ASN A 258 4.85 10.69 29.04
N LEU A 259 4.99 9.57 28.33
CA LEU A 259 3.88 8.69 27.96
C LEU A 259 3.11 8.13 29.17
N GLU A 260 3.76 7.98 30.33
CA GLU A 260 3.18 7.47 31.58
C GLU A 260 1.98 8.31 32.04
N ARG A 261 1.98 9.59 31.70
CA ARG A 261 0.88 10.49 32.03
C ARG A 261 -0.44 10.08 31.39
N PHE A 262 -0.39 9.47 30.22
CA PHE A 262 -1.56 9.14 29.40
C PHE A 262 -2.18 7.77 29.73
N VAL A 263 -1.49 6.94 30.53
CA VAL A 263 -1.97 5.58 30.92
C VAL A 263 -3.34 5.62 31.57
N ASN A 264 -3.55 6.58 32.49
CA ASN A 264 -4.81 6.75 33.23
C ASN A 264 -5.55 8.03 32.82
N HIS A 265 -5.42 8.44 31.57
CA HIS A 265 -6.10 9.64 31.10
C HIS A 265 -7.62 9.41 31.13
N PRO A 266 -8.44 10.42 31.57
CA PRO A 266 -9.88 10.25 31.70
C PRO A 266 -10.59 10.05 30.34
N ASP A 267 -10.05 10.59 29.27
CA ASP A 267 -10.55 10.38 27.90
C ASP A 267 -10.04 9.05 27.35
N ASP A 268 -10.96 8.14 27.07
CA ASP A 268 -10.71 6.82 26.50
C ASP A 268 -9.91 6.88 25.20
N SER A 269 -10.23 7.84 24.33
CA SER A 269 -9.56 8.02 23.04
C SER A 269 -8.08 8.42 23.17
N VAL A 270 -7.70 9.06 24.28
CA VAL A 270 -6.28 9.38 24.58
C VAL A 270 -5.55 8.11 24.99
N ARG A 271 -6.19 7.26 25.83
CA ARG A 271 -5.61 5.96 26.22
C ARG A 271 -5.50 5.02 25.02
N GLU A 272 -6.53 4.98 24.13
CA GLU A 272 -6.46 4.25 22.86
C GLU A 272 -5.32 4.74 21.96
N SER A 273 -5.11 6.06 21.89
CA SER A 273 -4.00 6.65 21.14
C SER A 273 -2.64 6.23 21.70
N LEU A 274 -2.52 6.11 23.03
CA LEU A 274 -1.28 5.63 23.67
C LEU A 274 -1.00 4.16 23.31
N VAL A 275 -1.99 3.26 23.48
CA VAL A 275 -1.77 1.85 23.16
C VAL A 275 -1.51 1.63 21.68
N LEU A 276 -2.21 2.35 20.80
CA LEU A 276 -1.95 2.33 19.37
C LEU A 276 -0.50 2.77 19.06
N ARG A 277 -0.01 3.80 19.75
CA ARG A 277 1.36 4.26 19.58
C ARG A 277 2.39 3.22 20.01
N VAL A 278 2.14 2.54 21.13
CA VAL A 278 2.98 1.44 21.62
C VAL A 278 2.95 0.27 20.63
N PHE A 279 1.78 -0.13 20.16
CA PHE A 279 1.57 -1.21 19.20
C PHE A 279 2.32 -0.96 17.89
N VAL A 280 2.12 0.21 17.26
CA VAL A 280 2.71 0.54 15.95
C VAL A 280 4.24 0.75 16.04
N SER A 281 4.76 1.13 17.21
CA SER A 281 6.20 1.37 17.37
C SER A 281 7.07 0.14 17.15
N GLN A 282 6.50 -1.07 17.25
CA GLN A 282 7.21 -2.37 17.22
C GLN A 282 8.39 -2.42 18.23
N ASN A 283 8.31 -1.65 19.31
CA ASN A 283 9.35 -1.53 20.32
C ASN A 283 8.98 -2.34 21.56
N ASP A 284 9.64 -3.47 21.76
CA ASP A 284 9.38 -4.39 22.88
C ASP A 284 9.62 -3.73 24.25
N GLU A 285 10.54 -2.77 24.37
CA GLU A 285 10.77 -2.04 25.61
C GLU A 285 9.54 -1.19 25.99
N LEU A 286 8.93 -0.52 25.01
CA LEU A 286 7.68 0.22 25.23
C LEU A 286 6.52 -0.73 25.54
N LYS A 287 6.38 -1.84 24.82
CA LYS A 287 5.35 -2.85 25.07
C LYS A 287 5.47 -3.41 26.48
N ASN A 288 6.66 -3.83 26.89
CA ASN A 288 6.93 -4.37 28.22
C ASN A 288 6.69 -3.34 29.33
N LYS A 289 6.84 -2.05 29.04
CA LYS A 289 6.58 -0.97 29.98
C LYS A 289 5.10 -0.64 30.12
N PHE A 290 4.37 -0.52 29.01
CA PHE A 290 3.02 0.06 29.00
C PHE A 290 1.90 -0.99 29.02
N TYR A 291 2.05 -2.15 28.38
CA TYR A 291 1.02 -3.18 28.37
C TYR A 291 0.63 -3.67 29.77
N PRO A 292 1.57 -3.89 30.72
CA PRO A 292 1.22 -4.24 32.09
C PRO A 292 0.33 -3.21 32.80
N LEU A 293 0.46 -1.94 32.42
CA LEU A 293 -0.30 -0.83 33.01
C LEU A 293 -1.69 -0.68 32.39
N MET A 294 -1.90 -1.21 31.16
CA MET A 294 -3.12 -1.04 30.37
C MET A 294 -3.89 -2.33 30.12
N LYS A 295 -3.37 -3.47 30.55
CA LYS A 295 -4.00 -4.79 30.31
C LYS A 295 -5.41 -4.95 30.90
N ASP A 296 -5.72 -4.21 31.96
CA ASP A 296 -7.03 -4.25 32.64
C ASP A 296 -7.87 -2.98 32.29
N ASP A 297 -7.55 -2.28 31.21
CA ASP A 297 -8.29 -1.07 30.83
C ASP A 297 -9.77 -1.39 30.57
N SER A 298 -10.64 -0.49 31.01
CA SER A 298 -12.08 -0.61 30.82
C SER A 298 -12.52 -0.58 29.37
N VAL A 299 -11.70 0.00 28.48
CA VAL A 299 -11.95 0.08 27.03
C VAL A 299 -11.53 -1.24 26.39
N PRO A 300 -12.48 -2.01 25.85
CA PRO A 300 -12.15 -3.32 25.28
C PRO A 300 -11.24 -3.25 24.07
N HIS A 301 -11.28 -2.14 23.31
CA HIS A 301 -10.42 -1.95 22.15
C HIS A 301 -8.93 -1.88 22.52
N ILE A 302 -8.60 -1.33 23.69
CA ILE A 302 -7.24 -1.35 24.25
C ILE A 302 -6.79 -2.78 24.53
N ARG A 303 -7.63 -3.58 25.21
CA ARG A 303 -7.36 -5.00 25.49
C ARG A 303 -7.23 -5.82 24.20
N ASN A 304 -8.06 -5.53 23.20
CA ASN A 304 -7.98 -6.16 21.88
C ASN A 304 -6.64 -5.89 21.18
N MET A 305 -6.15 -4.64 21.18
CA MET A 305 -4.85 -4.32 20.60
C MET A 305 -3.72 -5.06 21.29
N ILE A 306 -3.75 -5.17 22.62
CA ILE A 306 -2.76 -5.89 23.41
C ILE A 306 -2.81 -7.40 23.11
N ALA A 307 -4.03 -7.97 22.99
CA ALA A 307 -4.24 -9.37 22.62
C ALA A 307 -3.75 -9.67 21.19
N ASN A 308 -4.04 -8.81 20.23
CA ASN A 308 -3.56 -8.97 18.83
C ASN A 308 -2.04 -8.99 18.73
N ASP A 309 -1.36 -8.31 19.63
CA ASP A 309 0.11 -8.29 19.70
C ASP A 309 0.70 -9.50 20.48
N GLY A 310 -0.17 -10.43 20.91
CA GLY A 310 0.21 -11.69 21.57
C GLY A 310 0.46 -11.60 23.08
N TYR A 311 0.07 -10.48 23.74
CA TYR A 311 0.29 -10.30 25.17
C TYR A 311 -0.97 -10.61 26.00
N TYR A 312 -0.78 -11.16 27.20
CA TYR A 312 -1.84 -11.46 28.22
C TYR A 312 -2.96 -12.36 27.69
N LEU A 313 -2.65 -13.25 26.74
CA LEU A 313 -3.62 -14.15 26.12
C LEU A 313 -4.32 -15.07 27.13
N ASP A 314 -3.58 -15.48 28.20
CA ASP A 314 -4.12 -16.29 29.31
C ASP A 314 -5.20 -15.55 30.12
N GLN A 315 -5.11 -14.22 30.21
CA GLN A 315 -6.11 -13.37 30.82
C GLN A 315 -7.31 -13.16 29.88
N TYR A 316 -7.04 -12.88 28.62
CA TYR A 316 -8.04 -12.46 27.64
C TYR A 316 -8.84 -13.60 27.01
N VAL A 317 -8.43 -14.85 27.18
CA VAL A 317 -9.17 -16.02 26.68
C VAL A 317 -10.61 -16.10 27.24
N LYS A 318 -10.90 -15.40 28.33
CA LYS A 318 -12.23 -15.29 28.98
C LYS A 318 -12.73 -13.84 29.06
N ASP A 319 -12.23 -12.96 28.20
CA ASP A 319 -12.69 -11.57 28.16
C ASP A 319 -14.19 -11.49 27.83
N ASP A 320 -14.89 -10.53 28.42
CA ASP A 320 -16.32 -10.35 28.20
C ASP A 320 -16.65 -10.04 26.73
N GLU A 321 -15.73 -9.36 26.03
CA GLU A 321 -15.91 -8.94 24.64
C GLU A 321 -15.39 -10.01 23.65
N SER A 322 -16.25 -10.41 22.72
CA SER A 322 -15.94 -11.49 21.77
C SER A 322 -14.74 -11.16 20.87
N TYR A 323 -14.62 -9.92 20.40
CA TYR A 323 -13.50 -9.53 19.53
C TYR A 323 -12.13 -9.49 20.25
N VAL A 324 -12.11 -9.40 21.60
CA VAL A 324 -10.89 -9.62 22.37
C VAL A 324 -10.54 -11.12 22.41
N ARG A 325 -11.53 -11.99 22.62
CA ARG A 325 -11.34 -13.45 22.53
C ARG A 325 -11.01 -13.91 21.11
N GLU A 326 -11.56 -13.24 20.08
CA GLU A 326 -11.19 -13.45 18.68
C GLU A 326 -9.69 -13.22 18.45
N ALA A 327 -9.14 -12.13 19.00
CA ALA A 327 -7.71 -11.83 18.95
C ALA A 327 -6.86 -12.92 19.63
N VAL A 328 -7.34 -13.48 20.73
CA VAL A 328 -6.69 -14.63 21.43
C VAL A 328 -6.68 -15.87 20.54
N ALA A 329 -7.82 -16.20 19.90
CA ALA A 329 -7.94 -17.32 18.97
C ALA A 329 -7.02 -17.13 17.75
N HIS A 330 -6.96 -15.93 17.19
CA HIS A 330 -6.07 -15.58 16.08
C HIS A 330 -4.59 -15.86 16.40
N ASN A 331 -4.17 -15.65 17.65
CA ASN A 331 -2.83 -15.98 18.13
C ASN A 331 -2.63 -17.47 18.45
N GLY A 332 -3.61 -18.30 18.20
CA GLY A 332 -3.55 -19.75 18.43
C GLY A 332 -3.55 -20.14 19.91
N TYR A 333 -3.95 -19.24 20.82
CA TYR A 333 -3.95 -19.51 22.26
C TYR A 333 -5.32 -19.90 22.79
N GLY A 334 -5.35 -20.85 23.75
CA GLY A 334 -6.58 -21.26 24.46
C GLY A 334 -7.66 -21.83 23.56
N LEU A 335 -7.30 -22.44 22.43
CA LEU A 335 -8.23 -22.99 21.42
C LEU A 335 -9.13 -24.08 22.00
N ASP A 336 -8.64 -24.81 23.00
CA ASP A 336 -9.41 -25.83 23.74
C ASP A 336 -10.58 -25.23 24.56
N ILE A 337 -10.47 -23.98 24.95
CA ILE A 337 -11.52 -23.21 25.61
C ILE A 337 -12.42 -22.55 24.56
N LEU A 338 -11.80 -21.87 23.60
CA LEU A 338 -12.49 -21.03 22.61
C LEU A 338 -13.26 -21.82 21.55
N VAL A 339 -12.98 -23.11 21.36
CA VAL A 339 -13.79 -24.01 20.50
C VAL A 339 -15.25 -24.17 21.00
N HIS A 340 -15.52 -23.77 22.24
CA HIS A 340 -16.84 -23.75 22.84
C HIS A 340 -17.43 -22.36 23.01
N ASP A 341 -16.85 -21.36 22.38
CA ASP A 341 -17.35 -19.98 22.40
C ASP A 341 -18.72 -19.87 21.72
N THR A 342 -19.48 -18.86 22.10
CA THR A 342 -20.81 -18.61 21.53
C THR A 342 -20.75 -17.64 20.32
N ASP A 343 -19.64 -16.96 20.13
CA ASP A 343 -19.46 -16.00 19.05
C ASP A 343 -18.87 -16.71 17.81
N GLU A 344 -19.52 -16.54 16.67
CA GLU A 344 -19.14 -17.19 15.42
C GLU A 344 -17.79 -16.74 14.86
N HIS A 345 -17.38 -15.48 15.12
CA HIS A 345 -16.07 -14.96 14.67
C HIS A 345 -14.94 -15.57 15.49
N VAL A 346 -15.15 -15.79 16.79
CA VAL A 346 -14.19 -16.51 17.63
C VAL A 346 -14.03 -17.94 17.13
N LEU A 347 -15.16 -18.65 16.86
CA LEU A 347 -15.13 -20.01 16.34
C LEU A 347 -14.52 -20.11 14.94
N MET A 348 -14.75 -19.12 14.11
CA MET A 348 -14.12 -19.00 12.78
C MET A 348 -12.60 -18.93 12.92
N ARG A 349 -12.07 -18.11 13.86
CA ARG A 349 -10.62 -18.04 14.12
C ARG A 349 -10.07 -19.35 14.69
N VAL A 350 -10.83 -20.04 15.56
CA VAL A 350 -10.44 -21.35 16.05
C VAL A 350 -10.32 -22.37 14.90
N ALA A 351 -11.29 -22.37 13.98
CA ALA A 351 -11.23 -23.20 12.78
C ALA A 351 -10.07 -22.82 11.86
N GLU A 352 -9.77 -21.53 11.69
CA GLU A 352 -8.64 -21.02 10.92
C GLU A 352 -7.29 -21.55 11.43
N GLN A 353 -7.17 -21.76 12.75
CA GLN A 353 -6.00 -22.40 13.36
C GLN A 353 -5.97 -23.92 13.18
N GLY A 354 -6.91 -24.49 12.45
CA GLY A 354 -7.01 -25.95 12.26
C GLY A 354 -7.49 -26.72 13.50
N TYR A 355 -8.01 -26.02 14.53
CA TYR A 355 -8.40 -26.65 15.77
C TYR A 355 -9.90 -26.95 15.83
N GLY A 356 -10.26 -28.11 16.37
CA GLY A 356 -11.65 -28.47 16.64
C GLY A 356 -12.54 -28.66 15.42
N LEU A 357 -11.96 -28.86 14.21
CA LEU A 357 -12.68 -28.94 12.95
C LEU A 357 -13.81 -29.95 12.95
N GLU A 358 -13.63 -31.11 13.61
CA GLU A 358 -14.68 -32.13 13.78
C GLU A 358 -15.88 -31.63 14.59
N LEU A 359 -15.66 -30.75 15.59
CA LEU A 359 -16.73 -30.16 16.40
C LEU A 359 -17.47 -29.04 15.65
N LEU A 360 -16.75 -28.35 14.77
CA LEU A 360 -17.24 -27.15 14.10
C LEU A 360 -17.85 -27.39 12.71
N LYS A 361 -17.63 -28.56 12.12
CA LYS A 361 -18.09 -28.89 10.77
C LYS A 361 -19.62 -28.77 10.57
N ASP A 362 -20.40 -29.07 11.62
CA ASP A 362 -21.86 -29.01 11.61
C ASP A 362 -22.43 -27.75 12.29
N HIS A 363 -21.58 -26.71 12.48
CA HIS A 363 -22.00 -25.48 13.16
C HIS A 363 -23.10 -24.73 12.38
N PRO A 364 -24.10 -24.11 13.07
CA PRO A 364 -25.22 -23.42 12.41
C PRO A 364 -24.76 -22.30 11.47
N SER A 365 -23.69 -21.56 11.81
CA SER A 365 -23.15 -20.46 10.99
C SER A 365 -22.40 -21.01 9.78
N SER A 366 -22.75 -20.51 8.60
CA SER A 366 -22.04 -20.80 7.35
C SER A 366 -20.61 -20.25 7.36
N LEU A 367 -20.33 -19.16 8.08
CA LEU A 367 -18.99 -18.60 8.24
C LEU A 367 -18.04 -19.62 8.90
N VAL A 368 -18.50 -20.26 9.98
CA VAL A 368 -17.71 -21.27 10.69
C VAL A 368 -17.50 -22.51 9.81
N ARG A 369 -18.58 -23.03 9.18
CA ARG A 369 -18.46 -24.18 8.28
C ARG A 369 -17.60 -23.88 7.05
N GLY A 370 -17.71 -22.67 6.49
CA GLY A 370 -16.87 -22.22 5.39
C GLY A 370 -15.39 -22.21 5.76
N MET A 371 -15.05 -21.77 6.97
CA MET A 371 -13.67 -21.81 7.45
C MET A 371 -13.18 -23.26 7.66
N VAL A 372 -14.01 -24.15 8.20
CA VAL A 372 -13.68 -25.59 8.32
C VAL A 372 -13.42 -26.21 6.94
N ALA A 373 -14.24 -25.89 5.95
CA ALA A 373 -14.05 -26.32 4.56
C ALA A 373 -12.74 -25.76 3.98
N ALA A 374 -12.43 -24.47 4.25
CA ALA A 374 -11.19 -23.80 3.79
C ALA A 374 -9.92 -24.45 4.35
N GLN A 375 -10.00 -25.08 5.53
CA GLN A 375 -8.90 -25.86 6.08
C GLN A 375 -8.69 -27.23 5.37
N GLY A 376 -9.48 -27.53 4.36
CA GLY A 376 -9.41 -28.81 3.65
C GLY A 376 -9.91 -30.01 4.45
N TYR A 377 -10.67 -29.77 5.52
CA TYR A 377 -11.19 -30.82 6.39
C TYR A 377 -12.49 -31.38 5.79
N GLN A 378 -12.45 -32.66 5.38
CA GLN A 378 -13.60 -33.42 4.83
C GLN A 378 -14.38 -32.60 3.75
N PRO A 379 -13.75 -32.08 2.68
CA PRO A 379 -14.42 -31.20 1.71
C PRO A 379 -15.60 -31.89 1.00
N GLU A 380 -15.62 -33.24 0.93
CA GLU A 380 -16.71 -34.04 0.40
C GLU A 380 -18.05 -33.86 1.14
N VAL A 381 -18.01 -33.44 2.40
CA VAL A 381 -19.20 -33.09 3.18
C VAL A 381 -19.76 -31.75 2.74
N PHE A 382 -18.89 -30.77 2.51
CA PHE A 382 -19.25 -29.37 2.28
C PHE A 382 -19.66 -29.05 0.84
N VAL A 383 -19.35 -29.91 -0.14
CA VAL A 383 -19.84 -29.71 -1.54
C VAL A 383 -21.36 -29.83 -1.66
N ASN A 384 -22.04 -30.29 -0.61
CA ASN A 384 -23.50 -30.33 -0.53
C ASN A 384 -24.06 -29.47 0.62
N ASP A 385 -23.28 -28.49 1.10
CA ASP A 385 -23.72 -27.59 2.17
C ASP A 385 -24.94 -26.75 1.72
N PRO A 386 -25.86 -26.41 2.64
CA PRO A 386 -27.02 -25.56 2.34
C PRO A 386 -26.62 -24.16 1.92
N SER A 387 -25.41 -23.66 2.29
CA SER A 387 -24.86 -22.36 1.86
C SER A 387 -24.00 -22.53 0.61
N GLU A 388 -24.35 -21.82 -0.44
CA GLU A 388 -23.60 -21.82 -1.68
C GLU A 388 -22.16 -21.29 -1.49
N GLU A 389 -21.96 -20.33 -0.59
CA GLU A 389 -20.64 -19.80 -0.22
C GLU A 389 -19.72 -20.89 0.34
N VAL A 390 -20.24 -21.79 1.15
CA VAL A 390 -19.48 -22.93 1.68
C VAL A 390 -19.13 -23.92 0.57
N VAL A 391 -20.09 -24.19 -0.32
CA VAL A 391 -19.90 -25.07 -1.50
C VAL A 391 -18.82 -24.53 -2.44
N GLU A 392 -18.83 -23.22 -2.70
CA GLU A 392 -17.81 -22.57 -3.54
C GLU A 392 -16.40 -22.70 -2.97
N VAL A 393 -16.25 -22.66 -1.65
CA VAL A 393 -14.97 -22.89 -0.97
C VAL A 393 -14.55 -24.35 -1.06
N ALA A 394 -15.48 -25.29 -0.86
CA ALA A 394 -15.17 -26.72 -0.77
C ALA A 394 -14.83 -27.37 -2.11
N ARG A 395 -15.50 -26.97 -3.21
CA ARG A 395 -15.33 -27.59 -4.53
C ARG A 395 -13.88 -27.61 -5.06
N PRO A 396 -13.15 -26.47 -5.10
CA PRO A 396 -11.78 -26.49 -5.60
C PRO A 396 -10.86 -27.32 -4.70
N ILE A 397 -11.08 -27.30 -3.38
CA ILE A 397 -10.27 -28.05 -2.43
C ILE A 397 -10.49 -29.57 -2.60
N LEU A 398 -11.74 -30.00 -2.79
CA LEU A 398 -12.03 -31.40 -3.08
C LEU A 398 -11.37 -31.84 -4.38
N ALA A 399 -11.49 -31.03 -5.43
CA ALA A 399 -10.88 -31.35 -6.74
C ALA A 399 -9.34 -31.45 -6.64
N GLU A 400 -8.70 -30.59 -5.87
CA GLU A 400 -7.26 -30.64 -5.61
C GLU A 400 -6.86 -31.90 -4.85
N GLN A 401 -7.57 -32.24 -3.78
CA GLN A 401 -7.31 -33.46 -2.99
C GLN A 401 -7.59 -34.75 -3.78
N GLU A 402 -8.60 -34.77 -4.66
CA GLU A 402 -8.85 -35.91 -5.56
C GLU A 402 -7.75 -36.05 -6.59
N TRP A 403 -7.31 -34.93 -7.18
CA TRP A 403 -6.21 -34.92 -8.12
C TRP A 403 -4.89 -35.41 -7.47
N GLU A 404 -4.57 -34.96 -6.26
CA GLU A 404 -3.41 -35.42 -5.51
C GLU A 404 -3.48 -36.94 -5.22
N ARG A 405 -4.65 -37.44 -4.82
CA ARG A 405 -4.83 -38.88 -4.58
C ARG A 405 -4.68 -39.73 -5.83
N GLU A 406 -5.09 -39.25 -6.98
CA GLU A 406 -4.96 -39.94 -8.27
C GLU A 406 -3.52 -39.91 -8.82
N HIS A 407 -2.74 -38.85 -8.46
CA HIS A 407 -1.39 -38.61 -8.95
C HIS A 407 -0.31 -38.79 -7.89
N ASP A 408 -0.66 -39.26 -6.71
CA ASP A 408 0.30 -39.65 -5.66
C ASP A 408 1.03 -40.93 -6.10
N VAL A 409 2.05 -40.71 -6.93
CA VAL A 409 3.04 -41.75 -7.28
C VAL A 409 3.92 -41.89 -6.05
N THR A 410 3.51 -42.72 -5.11
CA THR A 410 4.41 -43.22 -4.08
C THR A 410 5.56 -43.95 -4.82
N LEU A 411 6.74 -43.29 -4.91
CA LEU A 411 7.96 -43.93 -5.38
C LEU A 411 8.17 -45.17 -4.50
N THR A 412 7.99 -46.34 -5.08
CA THR A 412 8.22 -47.57 -4.37
C THR A 412 9.74 -47.72 -4.13
N PRO A 413 10.17 -48.50 -3.12
CA PRO A 413 11.61 -48.76 -2.91
C PRO A 413 12.35 -49.26 -4.17
N ASP A 414 11.63 -49.85 -5.14
CA ASP A 414 12.16 -50.27 -6.42
C ASP A 414 12.42 -49.09 -7.37
N ASP A 415 11.60 -47.99 -7.28
CA ASP A 415 11.82 -46.77 -8.08
C ASP A 415 13.05 -45.98 -7.60
N LEU A 416 13.39 -46.07 -6.32
CA LEU A 416 14.59 -45.46 -5.73
C LEU A 416 15.86 -46.23 -6.08
N SER A 417 15.77 -47.53 -6.34
CA SER A 417 16.94 -48.33 -6.76
C SER A 417 17.46 -47.96 -8.17
N PHE A 418 16.59 -47.41 -9.01
CA PHE A 418 16.94 -46.97 -10.38
C PHE A 418 17.74 -45.67 -10.42
N VAL A 419 17.62 -44.84 -9.35
CA VAL A 419 18.37 -43.58 -9.23
C VAL A 419 19.80 -43.79 -8.73
N ASP A 420 20.01 -44.82 -7.89
CA ASP A 420 21.34 -45.16 -7.38
C ASP A 420 22.24 -45.82 -8.46
N ASP A 421 21.65 -46.55 -9.42
CA ASP A 421 22.39 -47.16 -10.52
C ASP A 421 22.88 -46.13 -11.57
N LEU A 422 22.17 -44.99 -11.72
CA LEU A 422 22.57 -43.89 -12.59
C LEU A 422 23.66 -42.97 -11.99
N ALA A 423 23.87 -43.01 -10.68
CA ALA A 423 24.90 -42.23 -10.00
C ALA A 423 26.28 -42.92 -9.96
N LEU A 424 26.34 -44.18 -10.34
CA LEU A 424 27.62 -44.96 -10.37
C LEU A 424 28.29 -45.05 -11.75
N GLU A 425 27.69 -44.43 -12.80
CA GLU A 425 28.27 -44.41 -14.16
C GLU A 425 28.75 -42.98 -14.60
N GLN A 426 29.05 -42.07 -13.67
CA GLN A 426 29.71 -40.80 -14.00
C GLN A 426 31.04 -40.63 -13.29
#